data_aa0f07e01add86fb0a94fac0c3b8ceb5
#
_entry.id   aa0f07e01add86fb0a94fac0c3b8ceb5
#
_cell.length_a   1.000
_cell.length_b   1.000
_cell.length_c   1.000
_cell.angle_alpha   90.00
_cell.angle_beta   90.00
_cell.angle_gamma   90.00
#
_symmetry.space_group_name_H-M   'P 1'
#
loop_
_entity.id
_entity.type
_entity.pdbx_description
1 polymer ?
#
loop_
_entity_poly.entity_id
_entity_poly.type
_entity_poly.pdbx_seq_one_letter_code
_entity_poly.pdbx_strand_id
1 'polypeptide(L)'
;MGALSVPYTPVGEKSLIQLFRELYKGKFFYQLYFQEEGTAEAEFEADVRKALEITYFSGDGRGMQFMLENLGNPAYQKTPDSKMLENSPSFDSYPDWLTQEDMNYFINEFEQSGFRGPFNRYRAQDIDHQELQEFKNMSYPLPACFITGTLDPVNFFARDESASQEDILEAFTKNYDDLRKVEIIDGIGHWTQQESPELVTSHM
;
A
#
# COMPACT_ATOMS: atom_id res chain seq x y z
N MET A 1 17.15 10.63 3.55
CA MET A 1 15.71 10.26 3.64
C MET A 1 15.61 8.78 3.88
N GLY A 2 14.70 8.35 4.78
CA GLY A 2 14.28 6.95 4.85
C GLY A 2 12.94 6.79 4.14
N ALA A 3 12.85 5.89 3.17
CA ALA A 3 11.60 5.46 2.55
C ALA A 3 11.25 4.06 3.07
N LEU A 4 10.01 3.89 3.55
CA LEU A 4 9.51 2.61 4.07
C LEU A 4 8.36 2.14 3.20
N SER A 5 8.38 0.88 2.79
CA SER A 5 7.35 0.20 2.01
C SER A 5 7.07 0.79 0.62
N VAL A 6 7.06 2.10 0.47
CA VAL A 6 6.81 2.78 -0.81
C VAL A 6 8.07 3.51 -1.26
N PRO A 7 8.69 3.13 -2.38
CA PRO A 7 9.88 3.79 -2.89
C PRO A 7 9.56 5.17 -3.48
N TYR A 8 10.56 6.01 -3.60
CA TYR A 8 10.44 7.25 -4.36
C TYR A 8 10.13 6.94 -5.83
N THR A 9 9.08 7.57 -6.32
CA THR A 9 8.68 7.49 -7.73
C THR A 9 8.68 8.89 -8.32
N PRO A 10 9.49 9.17 -9.35
CA PRO A 10 9.51 10.48 -10.00
C PRO A 10 8.18 10.78 -10.69
N VAL A 11 7.86 12.05 -10.84
CA VAL A 11 6.72 12.50 -11.64
C VAL A 11 6.95 12.08 -13.10
N GLY A 12 6.05 11.24 -13.61
CA GLY A 12 6.11 10.70 -14.98
C GLY A 12 5.31 11.51 -16.00
N GLU A 13 5.12 10.94 -17.18
CA GLU A 13 4.29 11.53 -18.25
C GLU A 13 2.79 11.52 -17.88
N LYS A 14 2.36 10.51 -17.15
CA LYS A 14 0.98 10.32 -16.68
C LYS A 14 0.96 10.35 -15.16
N SER A 15 -0.17 10.75 -14.59
CA SER A 15 -0.40 10.57 -13.15
C SER A 15 -0.48 9.09 -12.81
N LEU A 16 -0.24 8.76 -11.53
CA LEU A 16 -0.41 7.38 -11.05
C LEU A 16 -1.83 6.87 -11.27
N ILE A 17 -2.83 7.72 -11.10
CA ILE A 17 -4.23 7.35 -11.33
C ILE A 17 -4.50 7.03 -12.81
N GLN A 18 -3.91 7.78 -13.74
CA GLN A 18 -4.01 7.47 -15.16
C GLN A 18 -3.35 6.13 -15.51
N LEU A 19 -2.16 5.87 -14.96
CA LEU A 19 -1.46 4.59 -15.13
C LEU A 19 -2.27 3.42 -14.56
N PHE A 20 -2.85 3.56 -13.38
CA PHE A 20 -3.66 2.51 -12.78
C PHE A 20 -4.95 2.25 -13.55
N ARG A 21 -5.60 3.28 -14.13
CA ARG A 21 -6.76 3.07 -15.02
C ARG A 21 -6.41 2.22 -16.26
N GLU A 22 -5.18 2.33 -16.76
CA GLU A 22 -4.72 1.52 -17.89
C GLU A 22 -4.38 0.09 -17.46
N LEU A 23 -3.57 -0.05 -16.39
CA LEU A 23 -3.09 -1.35 -15.87
C LEU A 23 -4.23 -2.23 -15.34
N TYR A 24 -5.17 -1.63 -14.63
CA TYR A 24 -6.29 -2.33 -13.98
C TYR A 24 -7.60 -2.21 -14.76
N LYS A 25 -7.52 -1.95 -16.08
CA LYS A 25 -8.71 -1.90 -16.91
C LYS A 25 -9.51 -3.21 -16.85
N GLY A 26 -10.75 -3.13 -16.37
CA GLY A 26 -11.60 -4.30 -16.17
C GLY A 26 -11.25 -5.15 -14.95
N LYS A 27 -10.42 -4.64 -14.04
CA LYS A 27 -10.05 -5.26 -12.75
C LYS A 27 -10.33 -4.30 -11.62
N PHE A 28 -10.52 -4.84 -10.41
CA PHE A 28 -10.58 -4.03 -9.20
C PHE A 28 -9.18 -3.52 -8.81
N PHE A 29 -9.09 -2.24 -8.45
CA PHE A 29 -7.91 -1.69 -7.80
C PHE A 29 -8.33 -0.62 -6.78
N TYR A 30 -7.89 -0.74 -5.53
CA TYR A 30 -8.38 0.06 -4.42
C TYR A 30 -8.19 1.57 -4.60
N GLN A 31 -7.07 2.03 -5.19
CA GLN A 31 -6.86 3.46 -5.41
C GLN A 31 -7.81 4.06 -6.44
N LEU A 32 -8.28 3.26 -7.40
CA LEU A 32 -9.33 3.67 -8.35
C LEU A 32 -10.70 3.70 -7.67
N TYR A 33 -10.98 2.72 -6.79
CA TYR A 33 -12.19 2.69 -5.99
C TYR A 33 -12.32 3.92 -5.08
N PHE A 34 -11.22 4.40 -4.52
CA PHE A 34 -11.20 5.58 -3.66
C PHE A 34 -11.42 6.91 -4.40
N GLN A 35 -11.37 6.94 -5.74
CA GLN A 35 -11.54 8.19 -6.49
C GLN A 35 -12.97 8.75 -6.41
N GLU A 36 -13.97 7.89 -6.28
CA GLU A 36 -15.37 8.33 -6.16
C GLU A 36 -15.68 8.75 -4.73
N GLU A 37 -15.92 10.07 -4.55
CA GLU A 37 -16.24 10.63 -3.24
C GLU A 37 -17.54 10.05 -2.68
N GLY A 38 -17.52 9.70 -1.40
CA GLY A 38 -18.65 9.16 -0.66
C GLY A 38 -18.83 7.65 -0.77
N THR A 39 -18.34 7.00 -1.81
CA THR A 39 -18.50 5.55 -2.02
C THR A 39 -17.68 4.74 -1.01
N ALA A 40 -16.40 5.00 -0.93
CA ALA A 40 -15.52 4.34 0.02
C ALA A 40 -15.80 4.77 1.47
N GLU A 41 -16.10 6.05 1.68
CA GLU A 41 -16.51 6.56 2.99
C GLU A 41 -17.74 5.80 3.52
N ALA A 42 -18.80 5.69 2.73
CA ALA A 42 -20.02 5.01 3.15
C ALA A 42 -19.79 3.52 3.47
N GLU A 43 -18.88 2.84 2.76
CA GLU A 43 -18.54 1.46 3.05
C GLU A 43 -17.75 1.33 4.35
N PHE A 44 -16.70 2.15 4.53
CA PHE A 44 -15.79 2.06 5.67
C PHE A 44 -16.42 2.56 6.98
N GLU A 45 -17.24 3.60 6.90
CA GLU A 45 -17.93 4.19 8.05
C GLU A 45 -19.14 3.36 8.51
N ALA A 46 -19.65 2.43 7.68
CA ALA A 46 -20.70 1.50 8.08
C ALA A 46 -20.23 0.49 9.16
N ASP A 47 -18.94 0.14 9.15
CA ASP A 47 -18.31 -0.74 10.15
C ASP A 47 -16.81 -0.41 10.21
N VAL A 48 -16.48 0.59 11.04
CA VAL A 48 -15.11 1.11 11.19
C VAL A 48 -14.15 0.03 11.65
N ARG A 49 -14.56 -0.83 12.59
CA ARG A 49 -13.72 -1.95 13.06
C ARG A 49 -13.34 -2.87 11.91
N LYS A 50 -14.32 -3.36 11.18
CA LYS A 50 -14.10 -4.25 10.04
C LYS A 50 -13.23 -3.59 8.97
N ALA A 51 -13.46 -2.31 8.69
CA ALA A 51 -12.68 -1.55 7.70
C ALA A 51 -11.20 -1.48 8.08
N LEU A 52 -10.90 -1.17 9.34
CA LEU A 52 -9.52 -1.10 9.83
C LEU A 52 -8.86 -2.47 9.92
N GLU A 53 -9.55 -3.49 10.44
CA GLU A 53 -9.03 -4.85 10.51
C GLU A 53 -8.68 -5.38 9.12
N ILE A 54 -9.56 -5.25 8.13
CA ILE A 54 -9.28 -5.66 6.75
C ILE A 54 -8.12 -4.87 6.17
N THR A 55 -8.07 -3.55 6.36
CA THR A 55 -6.99 -2.72 5.83
C THR A 55 -5.63 -3.11 6.40
N TYR A 56 -5.52 -3.22 7.73
CA TYR A 56 -4.27 -3.57 8.38
C TYR A 56 -3.86 -5.01 8.09
N PHE A 57 -4.78 -5.96 8.21
CA PHE A 57 -4.47 -7.39 8.11
C PHE A 57 -4.33 -7.89 6.68
N SER A 58 -4.89 -7.20 5.68
CA SER A 58 -4.61 -7.50 4.27
C SER A 58 -3.23 -6.99 3.81
N GLY A 59 -2.72 -5.96 4.47
CA GLY A 59 -1.42 -5.36 4.15
C GLY A 59 -0.24 -5.95 4.93
N ASP A 60 -0.48 -6.67 6.02
CA ASP A 60 0.60 -7.30 6.79
C ASP A 60 1.13 -8.57 6.11
N GLY A 61 2.24 -9.11 6.63
CA GLY A 61 2.86 -10.31 6.06
C GLY A 61 1.91 -11.51 6.00
N ARG A 62 1.02 -11.68 6.98
CA ARG A 62 0.02 -12.79 7.01
C ARG A 62 -1.03 -12.60 5.91
N GLY A 63 -1.49 -11.36 5.71
CA GLY A 63 -2.48 -11.05 4.69
C GLY A 63 -1.97 -11.34 3.29
N MET A 64 -0.74 -10.94 3.00
CA MET A 64 -0.12 -11.23 1.71
C MET A 64 0.15 -12.71 1.51
N GLN A 65 0.64 -13.41 2.53
CA GLN A 65 0.82 -14.86 2.48
C GLN A 65 -0.52 -15.56 2.19
N PHE A 66 -1.58 -15.18 2.90
CA PHE A 66 -2.94 -15.70 2.65
C PHE A 66 -3.40 -15.48 1.21
N MET A 67 -3.16 -14.29 0.66
CA MET A 67 -3.53 -13.97 -0.72
C MET A 67 -2.75 -14.81 -1.73
N LEU A 68 -1.45 -15.04 -1.50
CA LEU A 68 -0.62 -15.91 -2.36
C LEU A 68 -1.08 -17.37 -2.33
N GLU A 69 -1.42 -17.90 -1.16
CA GLU A 69 -1.94 -19.26 -0.99
C GLU A 69 -3.33 -19.46 -1.63
N ASN A 70 -4.10 -18.38 -1.77
CA ASN A 70 -5.45 -18.39 -2.33
C ASN A 70 -5.54 -17.77 -3.74
N LEU A 71 -4.43 -17.66 -4.44
CA LEU A 71 -4.42 -17.18 -5.83
C LEU A 71 -5.36 -18.03 -6.70
N GLY A 72 -6.27 -17.35 -7.41
CA GLY A 72 -7.26 -18.02 -8.26
C GLY A 72 -8.49 -18.56 -7.54
N ASN A 73 -8.58 -18.46 -6.21
CA ASN A 73 -9.78 -18.85 -5.46
C ASN A 73 -10.89 -17.79 -5.66
N PRO A 74 -12.04 -18.16 -6.27
CA PRO A 74 -13.13 -17.20 -6.55
C PRO A 74 -13.67 -16.48 -5.31
N ALA A 75 -13.56 -17.07 -4.12
CA ALA A 75 -14.04 -16.47 -2.87
C ALA A 75 -13.31 -15.18 -2.50
N TYR A 76 -12.07 -15.01 -2.99
CA TYR A 76 -11.22 -13.85 -2.70
C TYR A 76 -10.95 -12.98 -3.94
N GLN A 77 -11.54 -13.33 -5.08
CA GLN A 77 -11.42 -12.51 -6.29
C GLN A 77 -12.38 -11.32 -6.25
N LYS A 78 -11.86 -10.16 -6.65
CA LYS A 78 -12.66 -8.94 -6.83
C LYS A 78 -12.91 -8.70 -8.30
N THR A 79 -14.13 -8.33 -8.61
CA THR A 79 -14.54 -7.81 -9.93
C THR A 79 -14.44 -6.28 -9.93
N PRO A 80 -14.51 -5.61 -11.09
CA PRO A 80 -14.50 -4.15 -11.14
C PRO A 80 -15.57 -3.47 -10.28
N ASP A 81 -16.72 -4.15 -10.09
CA ASP A 81 -17.86 -3.64 -9.32
C ASP A 81 -17.83 -4.03 -7.84
N SER A 82 -16.80 -4.77 -7.41
CA SER A 82 -16.65 -5.18 -6.00
C SER A 82 -16.36 -3.98 -5.12
N LYS A 83 -16.80 -4.08 -3.86
CA LYS A 83 -16.40 -3.16 -2.80
C LYS A 83 -15.04 -3.54 -2.21
N MET A 84 -14.41 -2.58 -1.53
CA MET A 84 -13.07 -2.77 -0.96
C MET A 84 -13.05 -3.87 0.11
N LEU A 85 -14.05 -3.90 1.00
CA LEU A 85 -14.10 -4.82 2.14
C LEU A 85 -14.72 -6.19 1.79
N GLU A 86 -15.23 -6.37 0.58
CA GLU A 86 -15.75 -7.64 0.10
C GLU A 86 -14.60 -8.60 -0.25
N ASN A 87 -14.82 -9.90 -0.10
CA ASN A 87 -13.88 -10.95 -0.51
C ASN A 87 -12.45 -10.71 0.01
N SER A 88 -12.33 -10.14 1.20
CA SER A 88 -11.06 -9.89 1.87
C SER A 88 -10.78 -10.95 2.93
N PRO A 89 -9.51 -11.25 3.23
CA PRO A 89 -9.16 -12.19 4.29
C PRO A 89 -9.69 -11.70 5.65
N SER A 90 -10.03 -12.65 6.51
CA SER A 90 -10.32 -12.40 7.93
C SER A 90 -9.46 -13.32 8.78
N PHE A 91 -9.05 -12.85 9.94
CA PHE A 91 -8.19 -13.60 10.86
C PHE A 91 -8.83 -13.67 12.25
N ASP A 92 -8.71 -14.82 12.90
CA ASP A 92 -9.29 -15.05 14.22
C ASP A 92 -8.50 -14.37 15.36
N SER A 93 -7.29 -13.90 15.07
CA SER A 93 -6.42 -13.25 16.05
C SER A 93 -5.70 -12.04 15.47
N TYR A 94 -5.41 -11.09 16.33
CA TYR A 94 -4.55 -9.95 15.98
C TYR A 94 -3.10 -10.39 15.84
N PRO A 95 -2.32 -9.69 15.03
CA PRO A 95 -0.87 -9.91 14.93
C PRO A 95 -0.17 -9.43 16.21
N ASP A 96 1.03 -9.93 16.45
CA ASP A 96 1.82 -9.54 17.63
C ASP A 96 2.19 -8.05 17.64
N TRP A 97 2.26 -7.43 16.45
CA TRP A 97 2.61 -6.01 16.29
C TRP A 97 1.46 -5.02 16.51
N LEU A 98 0.20 -5.50 16.63
CA LEU A 98 -0.99 -4.65 16.81
C LEU A 98 -1.90 -5.27 17.88
N THR A 99 -1.99 -4.63 19.03
CA THR A 99 -2.87 -5.09 20.11
C THR A 99 -4.33 -4.70 19.85
N GLN A 100 -5.25 -5.37 20.53
CA GLN A 100 -6.66 -5.00 20.50
C GLN A 100 -6.90 -3.61 21.11
N GLU A 101 -6.08 -3.18 22.05
CA GLU A 101 -6.14 -1.86 22.65
C GLU A 101 -5.75 -0.78 21.63
N ASP A 102 -4.68 -1.00 20.86
CA ASP A 102 -4.27 -0.09 19.77
C ASP A 102 -5.37 0.01 18.69
N MET A 103 -5.95 -1.13 18.31
CA MET A 103 -7.05 -1.13 17.35
C MET A 103 -8.27 -0.38 17.88
N ASN A 104 -8.63 -0.55 19.14
CA ASN A 104 -9.73 0.21 19.74
C ASN A 104 -9.45 1.72 19.75
N TYR A 105 -8.20 2.12 19.98
CA TYR A 105 -7.80 3.52 19.86
C TYR A 105 -8.00 4.03 18.42
N PHE A 106 -7.54 3.29 17.41
CA PHE A 106 -7.74 3.67 16.01
C PHE A 106 -9.22 3.76 15.64
N ILE A 107 -10.03 2.80 16.08
CA ILE A 107 -11.48 2.84 15.82
C ILE A 107 -12.10 4.11 16.37
N ASN A 108 -11.82 4.47 17.62
CA ASN A 108 -12.34 5.69 18.22
C ASN A 108 -11.94 6.96 17.44
N GLU A 109 -10.70 7.04 16.96
CA GLU A 109 -10.22 8.16 16.15
C GLU A 109 -10.93 8.22 14.79
N PHE A 110 -11.11 7.10 14.12
CA PHE A 110 -11.77 7.05 12.82
C PHE A 110 -13.30 7.21 12.91
N GLU A 111 -13.94 6.79 13.99
CA GLU A 111 -15.36 7.08 14.25
C GLU A 111 -15.63 8.58 14.39
N GLN A 112 -14.64 9.36 14.88
CA GLN A 112 -14.75 10.81 15.01
C GLN A 112 -14.36 11.56 13.74
N SER A 113 -13.27 11.14 13.07
CA SER A 113 -12.70 11.85 11.91
C SER A 113 -13.29 11.42 10.57
N GLY A 114 -13.84 10.20 10.48
CA GLY A 114 -14.22 9.56 9.23
C GLY A 114 -13.02 9.20 8.36
N PHE A 115 -13.30 8.68 7.18
CA PHE A 115 -12.28 8.19 6.23
C PHE A 115 -12.00 9.15 5.06
N ARG A 116 -12.68 10.28 4.96
CA ARG A 116 -12.47 11.24 3.87
C ARG A 116 -11.01 11.73 3.78
N GLY A 117 -10.41 12.07 4.92
CA GLY A 117 -9.02 12.53 4.97
C GLY A 117 -8.04 11.51 4.38
N PRO A 118 -8.00 10.27 4.87
CA PRO A 118 -7.18 9.20 4.29
C PRO A 118 -7.40 8.97 2.79
N PHE A 119 -8.65 8.95 2.31
CA PHE A 119 -8.93 8.74 0.89
C PHE A 119 -8.53 9.92 0.02
N ASN A 120 -8.59 11.14 0.52
CA ASN A 120 -8.13 12.34 -0.19
C ASN A 120 -6.63 12.26 -0.51
N ARG A 121 -5.80 11.53 0.26
CA ARG A 121 -4.42 11.24 -0.08
C ARG A 121 -4.29 10.61 -1.47
N TYR A 122 -5.21 9.72 -1.84
CA TYR A 122 -5.24 9.06 -3.15
C TYR A 122 -5.90 9.92 -4.22
N ARG A 123 -6.90 10.74 -3.87
CA ARG A 123 -7.59 11.66 -4.79
C ARG A 123 -6.71 12.83 -5.22
N ALA A 124 -5.79 13.25 -4.34
CA ALA A 124 -4.85 14.33 -4.63
C ALA A 124 -3.78 13.95 -5.67
N GLN A 125 -3.59 12.68 -6.02
CA GLN A 125 -2.49 12.25 -6.91
C GLN A 125 -2.53 12.88 -8.32
N ASP A 126 -3.71 13.19 -8.86
CA ASP A 126 -3.82 13.90 -10.14
C ASP A 126 -3.46 15.39 -9.98
N ILE A 127 -3.74 15.99 -8.83
CA ILE A 127 -3.34 17.38 -8.48
C ILE A 127 -1.83 17.41 -8.26
N ASP A 128 -1.30 16.50 -7.45
CA ASP A 128 0.14 16.36 -7.20
C ASP A 128 0.92 16.24 -8.52
N HIS A 129 0.42 15.43 -9.45
CA HIS A 129 1.05 15.29 -10.77
C HIS A 129 1.09 16.61 -11.55
N GLN A 130 0.02 17.42 -11.47
CA GLN A 130 -0.02 18.73 -12.15
C GLN A 130 0.90 19.77 -11.50
N GLU A 131 0.91 19.80 -10.16
CA GLU A 131 1.67 20.80 -9.41
C GLU A 131 3.17 20.50 -9.36
N LEU A 132 3.57 19.22 -9.45
CA LEU A 132 4.95 18.79 -9.34
C LEU A 132 5.64 18.57 -10.70
N GLN A 133 5.12 19.14 -11.80
CA GLN A 133 5.70 18.97 -13.15
C GLN A 133 7.14 19.51 -13.28
N GLU A 134 7.55 20.46 -12.45
CA GLU A 134 8.94 20.93 -12.41
C GLU A 134 9.92 19.83 -11.98
N PHE A 135 9.47 18.80 -11.26
CA PHE A 135 10.26 17.64 -10.82
C PHE A 135 10.11 16.42 -11.73
N LYS A 136 9.57 16.60 -12.92
CA LYS A 136 9.34 15.51 -13.87
C LYS A 136 10.63 14.78 -14.23
N ASN A 137 10.59 13.46 -14.14
CA ASN A 137 11.72 12.56 -14.41
C ASN A 137 12.96 12.83 -13.54
N MET A 138 12.83 13.58 -12.45
CA MET A 138 13.94 13.87 -11.55
C MET A 138 14.18 12.68 -10.62
N SER A 139 15.42 12.22 -10.53
CA SER A 139 15.85 11.29 -9.49
C SER A 139 15.92 11.99 -8.13
N TYR A 140 15.86 11.21 -7.05
CA TYR A 140 16.01 11.75 -5.70
C TYR A 140 17.48 12.03 -5.39
N PRO A 141 17.90 13.32 -5.22
CA PRO A 141 19.31 13.69 -5.24
C PRO A 141 20.03 13.60 -3.89
N LEU A 142 19.31 13.35 -2.80
CA LEU A 142 19.90 13.35 -1.45
C LEU A 142 20.17 11.92 -0.98
N PRO A 143 21.09 11.74 0.01
CA PRO A 143 21.33 10.45 0.62
C PRO A 143 20.02 9.80 1.10
N ALA A 144 19.80 8.54 0.71
CA ALA A 144 18.57 7.81 1.03
C ALA A 144 18.85 6.37 1.48
N CYS A 145 17.89 5.81 2.22
CA CYS A 145 17.74 4.38 2.41
C CYS A 145 16.30 3.97 2.06
N PHE A 146 16.14 2.73 1.61
CA PHE A 146 14.85 2.13 1.34
C PHE A 146 14.72 0.81 2.08
N ILE A 147 13.63 0.63 2.81
CA ILE A 147 13.34 -0.58 3.60
C ILE A 147 11.92 -1.04 3.26
N THR A 148 11.77 -2.31 2.93
CA THR A 148 10.47 -2.94 2.67
C THR A 148 10.45 -4.38 3.17
N GLY A 149 9.30 -5.04 3.13
CA GLY A 149 9.17 -6.46 3.45
C GLY A 149 9.06 -7.34 2.21
N THR A 150 9.46 -8.62 2.31
CA THR A 150 9.29 -9.58 1.20
C THR A 150 7.82 -9.82 0.85
N LEU A 151 6.91 -9.60 1.79
CA LEU A 151 5.46 -9.78 1.66
C LEU A 151 4.70 -8.44 1.53
N ASP A 152 5.39 -7.33 1.25
CA ASP A 152 4.71 -6.06 1.00
C ASP A 152 3.95 -6.11 -0.34
N PRO A 153 2.61 -5.92 -0.35
CA PRO A 153 1.82 -5.93 -1.58
C PRO A 153 2.25 -4.87 -2.60
N VAL A 154 2.86 -3.75 -2.19
CA VAL A 154 3.39 -2.74 -3.11
C VAL A 154 4.45 -3.34 -4.03
N ASN A 155 5.20 -4.32 -3.56
CA ASN A 155 6.17 -5.04 -4.37
C ASN A 155 5.54 -5.80 -5.54
N PHE A 156 4.25 -6.03 -5.54
CA PHE A 156 3.51 -6.76 -6.56
C PHE A 156 2.62 -5.86 -7.44
N PHE A 157 2.49 -4.57 -7.11
CA PHE A 157 1.73 -3.63 -7.92
C PHE A 157 2.47 -3.27 -9.21
N ALA A 158 1.72 -3.17 -10.31
CA ALA A 158 2.21 -2.75 -11.61
C ALA A 158 3.35 -3.63 -12.20
N ARG A 159 3.35 -4.95 -11.90
CA ARG A 159 4.39 -5.87 -12.37
C ARG A 159 3.91 -6.83 -13.43
N ASP A 160 4.85 -7.24 -14.24
CA ASP A 160 4.78 -8.49 -14.96
C ASP A 160 4.89 -9.65 -13.93
N GLU A 161 4.01 -10.64 -14.02
CA GLU A 161 4.01 -11.82 -13.14
C GLU A 161 5.33 -12.61 -13.19
N SER A 162 6.16 -12.36 -14.22
CA SER A 162 7.48 -12.97 -14.41
C SER A 162 8.64 -12.17 -13.80
N ALA A 163 8.41 -10.97 -13.24
CA ALA A 163 9.47 -10.13 -12.70
C ALA A 163 10.16 -10.79 -11.50
N SER A 164 11.47 -10.87 -11.56
CA SER A 164 12.31 -11.40 -10.47
C SER A 164 12.42 -10.39 -9.31
N GLN A 165 12.90 -10.85 -8.16
CA GLN A 165 13.17 -9.96 -7.03
C GLN A 165 14.26 -8.91 -7.38
N GLU A 166 15.19 -9.25 -8.27
CA GLU A 166 16.21 -8.32 -8.76
C GLU A 166 15.61 -7.22 -9.63
N ASP A 167 14.67 -7.55 -10.54
CA ASP A 167 13.96 -6.57 -11.36
C ASP A 167 13.17 -5.58 -10.49
N ILE A 168 12.65 -6.07 -9.39
CA ILE A 168 11.94 -5.31 -8.37
C ILE A 168 12.84 -4.28 -7.70
N LEU A 169 13.99 -4.74 -7.21
CA LEU A 169 14.99 -3.90 -6.58
C LEU A 169 15.50 -2.85 -7.55
N GLU A 170 15.82 -3.22 -8.76
CA GLU A 170 16.26 -2.28 -9.79
C GLU A 170 15.20 -1.21 -10.06
N ALA A 171 13.93 -1.61 -10.20
CA ALA A 171 12.84 -0.65 -10.40
C ALA A 171 12.68 0.34 -9.24
N PHE A 172 12.97 -0.07 -8.00
CA PHE A 172 12.89 0.80 -6.83
C PHE A 172 14.12 1.67 -6.65
N THR A 173 15.28 1.19 -7.01
CA THR A 173 16.57 1.83 -6.71
C THR A 173 17.05 2.80 -7.78
N LYS A 174 16.65 2.60 -9.03
CA LYS A 174 17.08 3.41 -10.18
C LYS A 174 16.74 4.91 -10.09
N ASN A 175 15.81 5.27 -9.23
CA ASN A 175 15.32 6.65 -9.10
C ASN A 175 16.03 7.45 -8.00
N TYR A 176 17.13 6.93 -7.45
CA TYR A 176 17.93 7.61 -6.41
C TYR A 176 19.35 7.84 -6.91
N ASP A 177 19.90 9.04 -6.69
CA ASP A 177 21.30 9.36 -7.03
C ASP A 177 22.28 8.85 -5.97
N ASP A 178 21.88 8.82 -4.70
CA ASP A 178 22.70 8.35 -3.56
C ASP A 178 21.88 7.44 -2.64
N LEU A 179 21.57 6.23 -3.12
CA LEU A 179 20.91 5.22 -2.32
C LEU A 179 21.95 4.40 -1.54
N ARG A 180 22.08 4.69 -0.26
CA ARG A 180 23.12 4.12 0.60
C ARG A 180 22.77 2.76 1.16
N LYS A 181 21.46 2.45 1.26
CA LYS A 181 20.99 1.18 1.80
C LYS A 181 19.67 0.79 1.20
N VAL A 182 19.56 -0.49 0.88
CA VAL A 182 18.30 -1.18 0.58
C VAL A 182 18.21 -2.37 1.49
N GLU A 183 17.11 -2.50 2.19
CA GLU A 183 16.85 -3.64 3.06
C GLU A 183 15.48 -4.24 2.75
N ILE A 184 15.43 -5.55 2.55
CA ILE A 184 14.19 -6.30 2.39
C ILE A 184 14.08 -7.29 3.53
N ILE A 185 13.14 -7.02 4.45
CA ILE A 185 12.98 -7.81 5.66
C ILE A 185 12.09 -9.01 5.34
N ASP A 186 12.59 -10.20 5.62
CA ASP A 186 11.86 -11.44 5.33
C ASP A 186 10.60 -11.60 6.17
N GLY A 187 9.50 -12.06 5.54
CA GLY A 187 8.22 -12.32 6.18
C GLY A 187 7.40 -11.10 6.57
N ILE A 188 7.90 -9.87 6.34
CA ILE A 188 7.25 -8.61 6.70
C ILE A 188 6.44 -8.06 5.54
N GLY A 189 5.26 -7.48 5.87
CA GLY A 189 4.36 -6.86 4.91
C GLY A 189 4.56 -5.33 4.79
N HIS A 190 3.45 -4.65 4.55
CA HIS A 190 3.41 -3.22 4.25
C HIS A 190 3.67 -2.32 5.46
N TRP A 191 3.29 -2.76 6.64
CA TRP A 191 3.44 -1.99 7.87
C TRP A 191 4.82 -2.19 8.49
N THR A 192 5.85 -2.09 7.66
CA THR A 192 7.23 -2.48 7.93
C THR A 192 7.74 -1.99 9.30
N GLN A 193 7.46 -0.72 9.65
CA GLN A 193 7.90 -0.12 10.91
C GLN A 193 7.09 -0.59 12.13
N GLN A 194 5.86 -1.09 11.93
CA GLN A 194 5.03 -1.66 12.99
C GLN A 194 5.31 -3.17 13.14
N GLU A 195 5.43 -3.88 12.03
CA GLU A 195 5.67 -5.32 12.01
C GLU A 195 7.08 -5.68 12.52
N SER A 196 8.08 -4.80 12.28
CA SER A 196 9.47 -5.05 12.64
C SER A 196 10.23 -3.78 13.07
N PRO A 197 9.82 -3.10 14.18
CA PRO A 197 10.38 -1.81 14.58
C PRO A 197 11.88 -1.89 14.92
N GLU A 198 12.33 -2.99 15.49
CA GLU A 198 13.73 -3.17 15.89
C GLU A 198 14.65 -3.27 14.68
N LEU A 199 14.27 -4.07 13.66
CA LEU A 199 15.05 -4.20 12.44
C LEU A 199 15.05 -2.89 11.66
N VAL A 200 13.88 -2.25 11.48
CA VAL A 200 13.81 -0.95 10.81
C VAL A 200 14.73 0.06 11.51
N THR A 201 14.65 0.17 12.82
CA THR A 201 15.51 1.09 13.59
C THR A 201 17.00 0.78 13.44
N SER A 202 17.37 -0.50 13.40
CA SER A 202 18.78 -0.92 13.25
C SER A 202 19.32 -0.64 11.83
N HIS A 203 18.45 -0.50 10.85
CA HIS A 203 18.80 -0.26 9.47
C HIS A 203 18.78 1.22 9.07
N MET A 204 18.18 2.09 9.88
CA MET A 204 18.16 3.54 9.68
C MET A 204 19.39 4.24 10.26
#